data_52f84d844c0378493c6cf29416490a5f
#
_entry.id   52f84d844c0378493c6cf29416490a5f
#
_cell.length_a   1.000
_cell.length_b   1.000
_cell.length_c   1.000
_cell.angle_alpha   90.00
_cell.angle_beta   90.00
_cell.angle_gamma   90.00
#
_symmetry.space_group_name_H-M   'P 1'
#
loop_
_entity.id
_entity.type
_entity.pdbx_description
1 polymer ?
#
loop_
_entity_poly.entity_id
_entity_poly.type
_entity_poly.pdbx_seq_one_letter_code
_entity_poly.pdbx_strand_id
1 'polypeptide(L)'
;MNGKQVAASPRVMLKNQIDRLSKKGFQMKSGVECEYFLINQDGSDIADKRDIQSKPCYDQSALMRRYELIKEICDCMIAMGWKPYQNDHEDANGQFEMNWDYTDALVTADRHVFFKYMVKSLAEKHGLRATFMPKPFHNLTGNGCHAHVSVWNGKNNKFLD
;
A
#
# COMPACT_ATOMS: atom_id res chain seq x y z
N MET A 1 31.26 -1.00 10.08
CA MET A 1 30.03 -1.44 10.76
C MET A 1 30.31 -2.81 11.34
N ASN A 2 29.88 -3.10 12.56
CA ASN A 2 30.21 -4.33 13.30
C ASN A 2 29.19 -5.47 13.16
N GLY A 3 28.26 -5.38 12.18
CA GLY A 3 27.20 -6.37 11.93
C GLY A 3 26.09 -6.44 13.00
N LYS A 4 26.11 -5.60 14.03
CA LYS A 4 25.07 -5.58 15.06
C LYS A 4 23.82 -4.85 14.55
N GLN A 5 22.66 -5.35 14.95
CA GLN A 5 21.37 -4.72 14.63
C GLN A 5 21.24 -3.36 15.34
N VAL A 6 20.70 -2.38 14.61
CA VAL A 6 20.39 -1.06 15.20
C VAL A 6 19.07 -1.17 15.95
N ALA A 7 19.10 -1.06 17.27
CA ALA A 7 17.92 -1.25 18.12
C ALA A 7 16.76 -0.28 17.79
N ALA A 8 17.06 0.95 17.35
CA ALA A 8 16.08 1.95 16.95
C ALA A 8 15.50 1.74 15.53
N SER A 9 15.96 0.72 14.79
CA SER A 9 15.40 0.41 13.47
C SER A 9 13.95 -0.07 13.62
N PRO A 10 12.97 0.53 12.89
CA PRO A 10 11.56 0.11 12.96
C PRO A 10 11.37 -1.38 12.72
N ARG A 11 12.11 -1.97 11.78
CA ARG A 11 12.05 -3.40 11.49
C ARG A 11 12.53 -4.26 12.67
N VAL A 12 13.57 -3.82 13.39
CA VAL A 12 14.07 -4.50 14.60
C VAL A 12 13.05 -4.37 15.74
N MET A 13 12.46 -3.19 15.91
CA MET A 13 11.40 -2.98 16.89
C MET A 13 10.19 -3.88 16.62
N LEU A 14 9.73 -3.98 15.36
CA LEU A 14 8.63 -4.88 14.98
C LEU A 14 8.97 -6.34 15.30
N LYS A 15 10.16 -6.82 14.95
CA LYS A 15 10.61 -8.17 15.28
C LYS A 15 10.58 -8.44 16.80
N ASN A 16 11.04 -7.48 17.60
CA ASN A 16 11.00 -7.61 19.06
C ASN A 16 9.56 -7.70 19.60
N GLN A 17 8.60 -6.98 19.01
CA GLN A 17 7.19 -7.09 19.39
C GLN A 17 6.58 -8.43 18.97
N ILE A 18 6.91 -8.91 17.77
CA ILE A 18 6.50 -10.25 17.29
C ILE A 18 7.02 -11.32 18.24
N ASP A 19 8.28 -11.27 18.63
CA ASP A 19 8.87 -12.22 19.58
C ASP A 19 8.19 -12.19 20.95
N ARG A 20 7.83 -10.99 21.45
CA ARG A 20 7.07 -10.84 22.70
C ARG A 20 5.67 -11.44 22.62
N LEU A 21 4.98 -11.26 21.48
CA LEU A 21 3.66 -11.82 21.25
C LEU A 21 3.73 -13.35 21.13
N SER A 22 4.72 -13.86 20.40
CA SER A 22 4.96 -15.30 20.22
C SER A 22 5.21 -16.03 21.55
N LYS A 23 5.95 -15.42 22.46
CA LYS A 23 6.16 -15.98 23.84
C LYS A 23 4.86 -16.13 24.63
N LYS A 24 3.80 -15.43 24.24
CA LYS A 24 2.45 -15.58 24.81
C LYS A 24 1.58 -16.57 24.04
N GLY A 25 2.13 -17.27 23.04
CA GLY A 25 1.42 -18.22 22.20
C GLY A 25 0.57 -17.58 21.09
N PHE A 26 0.82 -16.32 20.75
CA PHE A 26 0.06 -15.60 19.74
C PHE A 26 0.92 -15.15 18.56
N GLN A 27 0.26 -14.93 17.41
CA GLN A 27 0.83 -14.39 16.18
C GLN A 27 -0.05 -13.25 15.68
N MET A 28 0.55 -12.20 15.16
CA MET A 28 -0.17 -11.10 14.52
C MET A 28 -0.07 -11.23 13.00
N LYS A 29 -1.21 -11.10 12.33
CA LYS A 29 -1.29 -10.88 10.88
C LYS A 29 -1.82 -9.49 10.61
N SER A 30 -1.41 -8.92 9.48
CA SER A 30 -1.85 -7.59 9.07
C SER A 30 -1.99 -7.48 7.56
N GLY A 31 -2.87 -6.60 7.13
CA GLY A 31 -3.03 -6.10 5.78
C GLY A 31 -2.95 -4.58 5.78
N VAL A 32 -2.70 -3.98 4.64
CA VAL A 32 -2.67 -2.53 4.47
C VAL A 32 -3.45 -2.13 3.22
N GLU A 33 -4.19 -1.05 3.33
CA GLU A 33 -4.83 -0.34 2.22
C GLU A 33 -3.93 0.84 1.88
N CYS A 34 -3.21 0.75 0.78
CA CYS A 34 -2.14 1.70 0.47
C CYS A 34 -2.57 2.65 -0.64
N GLU A 35 -2.98 3.86 -0.25
CA GLU A 35 -3.38 4.91 -1.17
C GLU A 35 -2.19 5.70 -1.72
N TYR A 36 -2.32 6.16 -2.97
CA TYR A 36 -1.31 6.98 -3.64
C TYR A 36 -1.92 7.82 -4.74
N PHE A 37 -1.28 8.95 -5.05
CA PHE A 37 -1.62 9.74 -6.23
C PHE A 37 -0.71 9.41 -7.40
N LEU A 38 -1.28 9.41 -8.60
CA LEU A 38 -0.55 9.53 -9.86
C LEU A 38 -0.56 10.99 -10.31
N ILE A 39 0.62 11.57 -10.40
CA ILE A 39 0.84 12.98 -10.69
C ILE A 39 1.76 13.16 -11.90
N ASN A 40 1.79 14.37 -12.46
CA ASN A 40 2.74 14.74 -13.50
C ASN A 40 4.19 14.51 -13.05
N GLN A 41 5.09 14.30 -13.98
CA GLN A 41 6.52 14.09 -13.68
C GLN A 41 7.13 15.25 -12.88
N ASP A 42 6.72 16.48 -13.15
CA ASP A 42 7.19 17.67 -12.43
C ASP A 42 6.56 17.84 -11.04
N GLY A 43 5.51 17.05 -10.73
CA GLY A 43 4.80 17.10 -9.45
C GLY A 43 3.79 18.23 -9.32
N SER A 44 3.49 18.95 -10.39
CA SER A 44 2.66 20.15 -10.37
C SER A 44 1.18 19.87 -10.16
N ASP A 45 0.67 18.72 -10.64
CA ASP A 45 -0.76 18.42 -10.63
C ASP A 45 -1.02 16.90 -10.81
N ILE A 46 -2.30 16.49 -10.66
CA ILE A 46 -2.74 15.14 -10.98
C ILE A 46 -2.47 14.83 -12.46
N ALA A 47 -2.12 13.58 -12.75
CA ALA A 47 -1.69 13.17 -14.08
C ALA A 47 -2.83 13.08 -15.11
N ASP A 48 -4.06 12.84 -14.68
CA ASP A 48 -5.23 12.73 -15.57
C ASP A 48 -6.14 13.95 -15.47
N LYS A 49 -6.00 14.88 -16.41
CA LYS A 49 -6.83 16.09 -16.48
C LYS A 49 -8.32 15.83 -16.81
N ARG A 50 -8.66 14.60 -17.19
CA ARG A 50 -10.06 14.19 -17.44
C ARG A 50 -10.71 13.57 -16.20
N ASP A 51 -9.96 13.41 -15.11
CA ASP A 51 -10.45 12.96 -13.83
C ASP A 51 -11.02 14.16 -13.06
N ILE A 52 -12.29 14.48 -13.35
CA ILE A 52 -12.97 15.71 -12.91
C ILE A 52 -14.27 15.44 -12.14
N GLN A 53 -14.54 14.21 -11.78
CA GLN A 53 -15.74 13.86 -11.02
C GLN A 53 -15.72 14.55 -9.65
N SER A 54 -16.87 15.04 -9.22
CA SER A 54 -17.00 15.69 -7.89
C SER A 54 -16.90 14.70 -6.73
N LYS A 55 -17.22 13.43 -6.98
CA LYS A 55 -17.10 12.30 -6.04
C LYS A 55 -16.54 11.11 -6.81
N PRO A 56 -15.21 11.04 -7.02
CA PRO A 56 -14.61 10.08 -7.94
C PRO A 56 -14.43 8.68 -7.34
N CYS A 57 -14.68 8.48 -6.05
CA CYS A 57 -14.50 7.20 -5.38
C CYS A 57 -15.19 6.08 -6.16
N TYR A 58 -14.41 5.05 -6.54
CA TYR A 58 -14.82 3.91 -7.38
C TYR A 58 -15.16 4.26 -8.85
N ASP A 59 -14.70 5.40 -9.37
CA ASP A 59 -14.87 5.74 -10.79
C ASP A 59 -14.06 4.81 -11.70
N GLN A 60 -14.77 3.91 -12.38
CA GLN A 60 -14.16 2.95 -13.29
C GLN A 60 -13.52 3.63 -14.52
N SER A 61 -14.07 4.73 -14.99
CA SER A 61 -13.53 5.44 -16.17
C SER A 61 -12.14 6.02 -15.89
N ALA A 62 -11.93 6.63 -14.73
CA ALA A 62 -10.64 7.15 -14.32
C ALA A 62 -9.62 6.02 -14.11
N LEU A 63 -10.02 4.94 -13.45
CA LEU A 63 -9.20 3.75 -13.26
C LEU A 63 -8.76 3.15 -14.60
N MET A 64 -9.70 2.96 -15.54
CA MET A 64 -9.42 2.36 -16.85
C MET A 64 -8.49 3.23 -17.72
N ARG A 65 -8.46 4.55 -17.54
CA ARG A 65 -7.48 5.41 -18.22
C ARG A 65 -6.04 5.18 -17.73
N ARG A 66 -5.87 4.51 -16.59
CA ARG A 66 -4.56 4.11 -16.01
C ARG A 66 -4.34 2.60 -16.03
N TYR A 67 -5.17 1.87 -16.77
CA TYR A 67 -5.20 0.41 -16.79
C TYR A 67 -3.81 -0.22 -17.02
N GLU A 68 -3.04 0.26 -17.99
CA GLU A 68 -1.74 -0.32 -18.33
C GLU A 68 -0.76 -0.28 -17.14
N LEU A 69 -0.67 0.85 -16.45
CA LEU A 69 0.17 0.98 -15.26
C LEU A 69 -0.38 0.10 -14.11
N ILE A 70 -1.68 0.17 -13.85
CA ILE A 70 -2.32 -0.60 -12.76
C ILE A 70 -2.16 -2.10 -13.02
N LYS A 71 -2.38 -2.54 -14.27
CA LYS A 71 -2.15 -3.93 -14.67
C LYS A 71 -0.69 -4.36 -14.44
N GLU A 72 0.28 -3.55 -14.84
CA GLU A 72 1.70 -3.88 -14.65
C GLU A 72 2.05 -4.00 -13.16
N ILE A 73 1.51 -3.14 -12.30
CA ILE A 73 1.66 -3.25 -10.85
C ILE A 73 1.08 -4.59 -10.36
N CYS A 74 -0.15 -4.93 -10.77
CA CYS A 74 -0.79 -6.20 -10.41
C CYS A 74 0.03 -7.41 -10.89
N ASP A 75 0.51 -7.40 -12.14
CA ASP A 75 1.31 -8.49 -12.70
C ASP A 75 2.60 -8.70 -11.88
N CYS A 76 3.28 -7.62 -11.48
CA CYS A 76 4.44 -7.69 -10.60
C CYS A 76 4.08 -8.28 -9.22
N MET A 77 2.96 -7.86 -8.64
CA MET A 77 2.50 -8.39 -7.35
C MET A 77 2.15 -9.88 -7.45
N ILE A 78 1.48 -10.30 -8.52
CA ILE A 78 1.15 -11.71 -8.79
C ILE A 78 2.44 -12.53 -8.93
N ALA A 79 3.42 -12.05 -9.71
CA ALA A 79 4.70 -12.71 -9.89
C ALA A 79 5.47 -12.91 -8.58
N MET A 80 5.29 -12.00 -7.61
CA MET A 80 5.85 -12.09 -6.26
C MET A 80 4.97 -12.89 -5.27
N GLY A 81 3.82 -13.42 -5.71
CA GLY A 81 2.91 -14.19 -4.88
C GLY A 81 2.13 -13.37 -3.84
N TRP A 82 1.86 -12.08 -4.11
CA TRP A 82 1.18 -11.21 -3.14
C TRP A 82 -0.34 -11.28 -3.21
N LYS A 83 -0.91 -11.81 -4.29
CA LYS A 83 -2.36 -11.96 -4.48
C LYS A 83 -3.13 -10.64 -4.35
N PRO A 84 -2.92 -9.66 -5.25
CA PRO A 84 -3.78 -8.49 -5.31
C PRO A 84 -5.21 -8.91 -5.63
N TYR A 85 -6.20 -8.26 -4.99
CA TYR A 85 -7.61 -8.61 -5.18
C TYR A 85 -8.50 -7.40 -5.48
N GLN A 86 -8.01 -6.19 -5.20
CA GLN A 86 -8.81 -4.97 -5.39
C GLN A 86 -7.90 -3.81 -5.80
N ASN A 87 -8.37 -3.04 -6.78
CA ASN A 87 -7.76 -1.80 -7.23
C ASN A 87 -8.87 -0.78 -7.37
N ASP A 88 -8.81 0.29 -6.62
CA ASP A 88 -9.84 1.30 -6.60
C ASP A 88 -9.30 2.67 -7.06
N HIS A 89 -10.20 3.44 -7.67
CA HIS A 89 -10.08 4.88 -7.70
C HIS A 89 -10.57 5.41 -6.36
N GLU A 90 -9.80 6.26 -5.73
CA GLU A 90 -10.08 6.77 -4.40
C GLU A 90 -10.84 8.10 -4.41
N ASP A 91 -10.99 8.70 -3.22
CA ASP A 91 -11.85 9.85 -2.93
C ASP A 91 -11.41 11.14 -3.64
N ALA A 92 -10.14 11.25 -4.03
CA ALA A 92 -9.63 12.39 -4.77
C ALA A 92 -9.33 12.05 -6.23
N ASN A 93 -9.54 13.02 -7.12
CA ASN A 93 -9.12 12.89 -8.50
C ASN A 93 -7.61 12.56 -8.59
N GLY A 94 -7.25 11.57 -9.39
CA GLY A 94 -5.87 11.09 -9.52
C GLY A 94 -5.37 10.21 -8.38
N GLN A 95 -6.23 9.82 -7.44
CA GLN A 95 -5.90 8.98 -6.30
C GLN A 95 -6.35 7.54 -6.55
N PHE A 96 -5.51 6.59 -6.14
CA PHE A 96 -5.73 5.16 -6.32
C PHE A 96 -5.34 4.40 -5.06
N GLU A 97 -5.95 3.23 -4.88
CA GLU A 97 -5.60 2.28 -3.84
C GLU A 97 -5.34 0.91 -4.43
N MET A 98 -4.48 0.14 -3.78
CA MET A 98 -4.15 -1.22 -4.18
C MET A 98 -4.14 -2.12 -2.95
N ASN A 99 -4.93 -3.20 -2.99
CA ASN A 99 -5.10 -4.14 -1.91
C ASN A 99 -4.61 -5.53 -2.28
N TRP A 100 -4.01 -6.23 -1.32
CA TRP A 100 -3.55 -7.60 -1.45
C TRP A 100 -3.77 -8.39 -0.16
N ASP A 101 -3.76 -9.72 -0.26
CA ASP A 101 -3.99 -10.62 0.87
C ASP A 101 -3.10 -10.27 2.07
N TYR A 102 -3.73 -10.19 3.25
CA TYR A 102 -3.03 -10.05 4.52
C TYR A 102 -2.08 -11.22 4.77
N THR A 103 -1.03 -10.98 5.54
CA THR A 103 -0.05 -12.01 5.89
C THR A 103 0.58 -11.71 7.26
N ASP A 104 1.62 -12.44 7.62
CA ASP A 104 2.37 -12.19 8.85
C ASP A 104 2.88 -10.74 8.90
N ALA A 105 2.80 -10.11 10.06
CA ALA A 105 3.05 -8.68 10.23
C ALA A 105 4.41 -8.21 9.68
N LEU A 106 5.48 -9.01 9.82
CA LEU A 106 6.79 -8.65 9.29
C LEU A 106 6.80 -8.69 7.75
N VAL A 107 6.14 -9.71 7.16
CA VAL A 107 6.03 -9.84 5.71
C VAL A 107 5.21 -8.68 5.12
N THR A 108 4.09 -8.32 5.77
CA THR A 108 3.28 -7.15 5.37
C THR A 108 4.11 -5.87 5.41
N ALA A 109 4.89 -5.63 6.46
CA ALA A 109 5.74 -4.46 6.59
C ALA A 109 6.80 -4.39 5.48
N ASP A 110 7.46 -5.52 5.18
CA ASP A 110 8.46 -5.60 4.11
C ASP A 110 7.80 -5.39 2.73
N ARG A 111 6.64 -6.00 2.47
CA ARG A 111 5.85 -5.80 1.24
C ARG A 111 5.44 -4.35 1.05
N HIS A 112 4.96 -3.68 2.10
CA HIS A 112 4.52 -2.29 2.03
C HIS A 112 5.68 -1.34 1.63
N VAL A 113 6.87 -1.53 2.19
CA VAL A 113 8.05 -0.73 1.82
C VAL A 113 8.41 -0.96 0.35
N PHE A 114 8.43 -2.23 -0.08
CA PHE A 114 8.74 -2.58 -1.47
C PHE A 114 7.67 -2.10 -2.45
N PHE A 115 6.38 -2.20 -2.09
CA PHE A 115 5.27 -1.70 -2.88
C PHE A 115 5.44 -0.22 -3.25
N LYS A 116 5.75 0.63 -2.26
CA LYS A 116 5.98 2.06 -2.54
C LYS A 116 7.15 2.30 -3.51
N TYR A 117 8.21 1.53 -3.40
CA TYR A 117 9.32 1.60 -4.34
C TYR A 117 8.90 1.16 -5.74
N MET A 118 8.24 0.00 -5.85
CA MET A 118 7.77 -0.59 -7.10
C MET A 118 6.82 0.34 -7.84
N VAL A 119 5.79 0.85 -7.17
CA VAL A 119 4.79 1.75 -7.78
C VAL A 119 5.45 3.04 -8.30
N LYS A 120 6.39 3.62 -7.54
CA LYS A 120 7.14 4.80 -8.01
C LYS A 120 7.95 4.49 -9.27
N SER A 121 8.68 3.38 -9.28
CA SER A 121 9.50 2.99 -10.43
C SER A 121 8.66 2.69 -11.68
N LEU A 122 7.53 2.01 -11.52
CA LEU A 122 6.62 1.74 -12.62
C LEU A 122 5.92 3.01 -13.11
N ALA A 123 5.51 3.91 -12.22
CA ALA A 123 4.95 5.20 -12.62
C ALA A 123 5.94 6.00 -13.47
N GLU A 124 7.21 6.07 -13.08
CA GLU A 124 8.27 6.73 -13.86
C GLU A 124 8.44 6.10 -15.26
N LYS A 125 8.41 4.78 -15.37
CA LYS A 125 8.42 4.06 -16.65
C LYS A 125 7.28 4.46 -17.57
N HIS A 126 6.11 4.79 -17.00
CA HIS A 126 4.93 5.28 -17.73
C HIS A 126 4.89 6.80 -17.89
N GLY A 127 5.98 7.52 -17.64
CA GLY A 127 6.06 8.97 -17.77
C GLY A 127 5.29 9.74 -16.70
N LEU A 128 5.02 9.10 -15.55
CA LEU A 128 4.28 9.65 -14.42
C LEU A 128 5.16 9.67 -13.17
N ARG A 129 4.63 10.24 -12.10
CA ARG A 129 5.18 10.11 -10.74
C ARG A 129 4.09 9.60 -9.80
N ALA A 130 4.41 8.64 -8.94
CA ALA A 130 3.55 8.24 -7.84
C ALA A 130 4.00 8.89 -6.54
N THR A 131 3.05 9.40 -5.76
CA THR A 131 3.35 9.95 -4.42
C THR A 131 2.48 9.31 -3.35
N PHE A 132 3.12 8.92 -2.26
CA PHE A 132 2.51 8.42 -1.01
C PHE A 132 2.53 9.49 0.08
N MET A 133 2.74 10.75 -0.29
CA MET A 133 2.67 11.87 0.65
C MET A 133 1.25 11.94 1.24
N PRO A 134 1.08 12.02 2.56
CA PRO A 134 -0.26 11.98 3.17
C PRO A 134 -1.21 13.07 2.66
N LYS A 135 -0.71 14.27 2.34
CA LYS A 135 -1.51 15.38 1.80
C LYS A 135 -0.74 16.13 0.73
N PRO A 136 -0.65 15.57 -0.52
CA PRO A 136 0.11 16.24 -1.58
C PRO A 136 -0.57 17.51 -2.11
N PHE A 137 -1.92 17.54 -2.09
CA PHE A 137 -2.73 18.68 -2.52
C PHE A 137 -3.65 19.12 -1.40
N HIS A 138 -3.64 20.40 -1.04
CA HIS A 138 -4.42 20.92 0.11
C HIS A 138 -5.94 20.82 -0.11
N ASN A 139 -6.39 20.91 -1.35
CA ASN A 139 -7.79 20.91 -1.78
C ASN A 139 -8.34 19.52 -2.16
N LEU A 140 -7.52 18.47 -2.15
CA LEU A 140 -7.94 17.10 -2.43
C LEU A 140 -7.87 16.24 -1.17
N THR A 141 -8.59 15.13 -1.13
CA THR A 141 -8.49 14.14 -0.04
C THR A 141 -7.04 13.64 0.10
N GLY A 142 -6.60 13.37 1.30
CA GLY A 142 -5.23 12.86 1.55
C GLY A 142 -5.14 11.36 1.37
N ASN A 143 -3.91 10.84 1.26
CA ASN A 143 -3.64 9.41 1.23
C ASN A 143 -3.75 8.80 2.63
N GLY A 144 -4.63 7.82 2.79
CA GLY A 144 -4.64 6.90 3.92
C GLY A 144 -3.61 5.77 3.77
N CYS A 145 -3.43 5.06 4.85
CA CYS A 145 -2.74 3.77 4.88
C CYS A 145 -3.36 2.98 6.03
N HIS A 146 -4.57 2.50 5.83
CA HIS A 146 -5.31 1.78 6.85
C HIS A 146 -4.62 0.44 7.13
N ALA A 147 -4.35 0.18 8.40
CA ALA A 147 -3.74 -1.06 8.84
C ALA A 147 -4.80 -1.96 9.49
N HIS A 148 -5.09 -3.07 8.85
CA HIS A 148 -5.93 -4.13 9.40
C HIS A 148 -5.07 -5.11 10.18
N VAL A 149 -5.49 -5.46 11.38
CA VAL A 149 -4.75 -6.37 12.25
C VAL A 149 -5.64 -7.47 12.80
N SER A 150 -5.07 -8.65 12.97
CA SER A 150 -5.72 -9.76 13.66
C SER A 150 -4.70 -10.55 14.47
N VAL A 151 -5.17 -11.14 15.58
CA VAL A 151 -4.35 -11.94 16.50
C VAL A 151 -4.78 -13.40 16.38
N TRP A 152 -3.82 -14.30 16.28
CA TRP A 152 -4.03 -15.72 16.02
C TRP A 152 -3.36 -16.59 17.08
N ASN A 153 -4.00 -17.71 17.40
CA ASN A 153 -3.38 -18.82 18.10
C ASN A 153 -3.49 -20.07 17.21
N GLY A 154 -2.39 -20.46 16.60
CA GLY A 154 -2.39 -21.46 15.54
C GLY A 154 -3.29 -21.02 14.37
N LYS A 155 -4.35 -21.78 14.09
CA LYS A 155 -5.32 -21.49 13.03
C LYS A 155 -6.52 -20.64 13.50
N ASN A 156 -6.63 -20.35 14.79
CA ASN A 156 -7.78 -19.66 15.37
C ASN A 156 -7.54 -18.15 15.42
N ASN A 157 -8.34 -17.38 14.68
CA ASN A 157 -8.40 -15.94 14.82
C ASN A 157 -9.09 -15.58 16.13
N LYS A 158 -8.43 -14.80 16.99
CA LYS A 158 -8.91 -14.42 18.32
C LYS A 158 -9.89 -13.25 18.31
N PHE A 159 -10.19 -12.69 17.15
CA PHE A 159 -11.22 -11.66 16.96
C PHE A 159 -12.56 -12.24 16.48
N LEU A 160 -12.59 -13.56 16.24
CA LEU A 160 -13.83 -14.30 15.96
C LEU A 160 -14.29 -15.01 17.23
N ASP A 161 -15.59 -14.91 17.55
CA ASP A 161 -16.26 -15.64 18.62
C ASP A 161 -16.50 -17.10 18.24
#